data_88927d8ecf13dcb648481dea82e9853a
#
_entry.id   88927d8ecf13dcb648481dea82e9853a
#
_cell.length_a   1.000
_cell.length_b   1.000
_cell.length_c   1.000
_cell.angle_alpha   90.00
_cell.angle_beta   90.00
_cell.angle_gamma   90.00
#
_symmetry.space_group_name_H-M   'P 1'
#
loop_
_entity.id
_entity.type
_entity.pdbx_description
1 polymer ?
#
loop_
_entity_poly.entity_id
_entity_poly.type
_entity_poly.pdbx_seq_one_letter_code
_entity_poly.pdbx_strand_id
1 'polypeptide(L)'
;MKIICTKSNLSKGVSIVSKAVPSKTTMPILECILIDASTDVIKLTANDMELGIETSIDGEIVERGIMAINARIFSEIVRKLPDSEIVIETQGEAQALIKCEKAKFNIAVQPGDEFSYLPAVEKDDFITVSEFTLKEVIRQTIFSIADSDTNKMMTGELFEIEDNILKVVSLDGHRISIRKIELKDSYAPKKVIVPGKTLQEISKIIGGEAEADVDISFTKNHIVFEFDRTVVVSRLIEGEYFRIDQMLSSDYETKARINKKELLDCIDRATLLIKEGDKKPIIIDIKDESMEFKIKSQIGSMDEEIMCLKEGKDLLIGFNPKFLIDALRVIDDEEVDLYFMNAKAPLFIKDAEQSYIYLILPVNFNAAI
;
A
#
# COMPACT_ATOMS: atom_id res chain seq x y z
N MET A 1 -21.49 10.53 -28.25
CA MET A 1 -21.72 10.25 -26.82
C MET A 1 -22.16 11.51 -26.10
N LYS A 2 -23.17 11.42 -25.22
CA LYS A 2 -23.56 12.53 -24.35
C LYS A 2 -24.02 11.97 -23.00
N ILE A 3 -23.38 12.44 -21.92
CA ILE A 3 -23.68 12.03 -20.55
C ILE A 3 -23.89 13.26 -19.67
N ILE A 4 -24.70 13.09 -18.60
CA ILE A 4 -24.95 14.11 -17.58
C ILE A 4 -24.74 13.45 -16.22
N CYS A 5 -23.89 14.03 -15.38
CA CYS A 5 -23.61 13.50 -14.04
C CYS A 5 -23.31 14.64 -13.06
N THR A 6 -23.41 14.37 -11.77
CA THR A 6 -23.01 15.35 -10.75
C THR A 6 -21.49 15.45 -10.70
N LYS A 7 -20.98 16.62 -10.34
CA LYS A 7 -19.54 16.82 -10.08
C LYS A 7 -19.01 15.82 -9.05
N SER A 8 -19.77 15.56 -7.98
CA SER A 8 -19.37 14.64 -6.92
C SER A 8 -19.10 13.24 -7.45
N ASN A 9 -20.05 12.66 -8.20
CA ASN A 9 -19.91 11.32 -8.79
C ASN A 9 -18.74 11.25 -9.77
N LEU A 10 -18.63 12.24 -10.65
CA LEU A 10 -17.55 12.31 -11.64
C LEU A 10 -16.18 12.46 -10.97
N SER A 11 -16.07 13.33 -9.96
CA SER A 11 -14.82 13.57 -9.24
C SER A 11 -14.36 12.32 -8.48
N LYS A 12 -15.28 11.61 -7.81
CA LYS A 12 -15.00 10.32 -7.15
C LYS A 12 -14.46 9.31 -8.17
N GLY A 13 -15.18 9.08 -9.26
CA GLY A 13 -14.79 8.11 -10.27
C GLY A 13 -13.44 8.45 -10.93
N VAL A 14 -13.24 9.70 -11.34
CA VAL A 14 -11.96 10.18 -11.92
C VAL A 14 -10.81 10.04 -10.94
N SER A 15 -11.01 10.36 -9.65
CA SER A 15 -9.98 10.20 -8.61
C SER A 15 -9.57 8.74 -8.43
N ILE A 16 -10.52 7.81 -8.49
CA ILE A 16 -10.28 6.36 -8.38
C ILE A 16 -9.45 5.87 -9.57
N VAL A 17 -9.93 6.05 -10.80
CA VAL A 17 -9.25 5.48 -11.98
C VAL A 17 -7.91 6.15 -12.30
N SER A 18 -7.74 7.43 -11.92
CA SER A 18 -6.47 8.14 -12.11
C SER A 18 -5.29 7.48 -11.41
N LYS A 19 -5.52 6.59 -10.44
CA LYS A 19 -4.47 5.80 -9.78
C LYS A 19 -3.80 4.77 -10.68
N ALA A 20 -4.47 4.36 -11.75
CA ALA A 20 -3.92 3.46 -12.76
C ALA A 20 -3.32 4.19 -13.97
N VAL A 21 -3.33 5.53 -14.01
CA VAL A 21 -2.69 6.28 -15.09
C VAL A 21 -1.18 6.33 -14.87
N PRO A 22 -0.36 5.91 -15.84
CA PRO A 22 1.09 5.91 -15.69
C PRO A 22 1.66 7.33 -15.64
N SER A 23 2.67 7.54 -14.80
CA SER A 23 3.39 8.82 -14.73
C SER A 23 4.24 9.11 -15.97
N LYS A 24 4.68 8.07 -16.68
CA LYS A 24 5.43 8.11 -17.93
C LYS A 24 5.05 6.90 -18.78
N THR A 25 4.77 7.13 -20.06
CA THR A 25 4.46 6.07 -21.02
C THR A 25 4.89 6.47 -22.42
N THR A 26 5.17 5.48 -23.26
CA THR A 26 5.39 5.66 -24.70
C THR A 26 4.10 5.51 -25.51
N MET A 27 3.00 5.12 -24.86
CA MET A 27 1.68 4.92 -25.46
C MET A 27 0.73 6.04 -25.02
N PRO A 28 0.48 7.07 -25.84
CA PRO A 28 -0.32 8.24 -25.47
C PRO A 28 -1.74 7.90 -24.98
N ILE A 29 -2.32 6.80 -25.48
CA ILE A 29 -3.66 6.36 -25.06
C ILE A 29 -3.72 5.98 -23.57
N LEU A 30 -2.64 5.49 -22.97
CA LEU A 30 -2.57 5.14 -21.54
C LEU A 30 -2.50 6.39 -20.63
N GLU A 31 -2.22 7.57 -21.18
CA GLU A 31 -2.35 8.82 -20.43
C GLU A 31 -3.83 9.26 -20.28
N CYS A 32 -4.75 8.52 -20.89
CA CYS A 32 -6.16 8.85 -20.92
C CYS A 32 -6.97 8.02 -19.91
N ILE A 33 -8.12 8.57 -19.54
CA ILE A 33 -9.24 7.84 -18.93
C ILE A 33 -10.23 7.54 -20.06
N LEU A 34 -10.60 6.28 -20.20
CA LEU A 34 -11.71 5.86 -21.04
C LEU A 34 -13.02 6.19 -20.33
N ILE A 35 -13.92 6.87 -21.03
CA ILE A 35 -15.32 7.04 -20.62
C ILE A 35 -16.15 6.17 -21.55
N ASP A 36 -16.77 5.13 -20.99
CA ASP A 36 -17.60 4.19 -21.72
C ASP A 36 -19.06 4.31 -21.26
N ALA A 37 -19.91 4.80 -22.13
CA ALA A 37 -21.35 4.90 -21.99
C ALA A 37 -22.06 4.11 -23.09
N SER A 38 -21.48 3.01 -23.57
CA SER A 38 -22.05 2.16 -24.61
C SER A 38 -23.17 1.24 -24.09
N THR A 39 -23.18 0.99 -22.79
CA THR A 39 -24.21 0.21 -22.07
C THR A 39 -25.13 1.14 -21.28
N ASP A 40 -25.86 0.61 -20.27
CA ASP A 40 -26.75 1.39 -19.40
C ASP A 40 -26.03 1.99 -18.18
N VAL A 41 -24.70 1.84 -18.11
CA VAL A 41 -23.88 2.31 -17.00
C VAL A 41 -22.72 3.14 -17.56
N ILE A 42 -22.41 4.26 -16.91
CA ILE A 42 -21.24 5.06 -17.24
C ILE A 42 -20.04 4.46 -16.52
N LYS A 43 -19.07 3.94 -17.27
CA LYS A 43 -17.84 3.37 -16.77
C LYS A 43 -16.66 4.29 -17.06
N LEU A 44 -15.78 4.41 -16.10
CA LEU A 44 -14.48 5.06 -16.24
C LEU A 44 -13.39 4.00 -16.08
N THR A 45 -12.41 3.98 -16.98
CA THR A 45 -11.32 3.00 -16.95
C THR A 45 -9.98 3.68 -17.21
N ALA A 46 -8.95 3.28 -16.48
CA ALA A 46 -7.56 3.59 -16.78
C ALA A 46 -6.67 2.38 -16.53
N ASN A 47 -5.56 2.27 -17.24
CA ASN A 47 -4.58 1.21 -17.01
C ASN A 47 -3.17 1.63 -17.45
N ASP A 48 -2.14 0.97 -16.90
CA ASP A 48 -0.74 1.13 -17.29
C ASP A 48 -0.13 -0.20 -17.81
N MET A 49 -0.97 -1.18 -18.17
CA MET A 49 -0.64 -2.54 -18.59
C MET A 49 -0.24 -3.50 -17.47
N GLU A 50 0.05 -3.00 -16.28
CA GLU A 50 0.32 -3.81 -15.07
C GLU A 50 -0.82 -3.66 -14.05
N LEU A 51 -1.35 -2.45 -13.91
CA LEU A 51 -2.47 -2.08 -13.05
C LEU A 51 -3.57 -1.45 -13.88
N GLY A 52 -4.78 -1.99 -13.80
CA GLY A 52 -5.97 -1.39 -14.39
C GLY A 52 -7.06 -1.19 -13.35
N ILE A 53 -7.78 -0.08 -13.46
CA ILE A 53 -8.89 0.26 -12.57
C ILE A 53 -10.08 0.68 -13.42
N GLU A 54 -11.21 0.04 -13.17
CA GLU A 54 -12.52 0.39 -13.74
C GLU A 54 -13.46 0.74 -12.58
N THR A 55 -14.26 1.80 -12.72
CA THR A 55 -15.31 2.14 -11.77
C THR A 55 -16.53 2.66 -12.50
N SER A 56 -17.71 2.42 -11.95
CA SER A 56 -18.98 2.94 -12.49
C SER A 56 -19.43 4.16 -11.69
N ILE A 57 -20.02 5.11 -12.39
CA ILE A 57 -20.60 6.32 -11.78
C ILE A 57 -22.06 6.47 -12.14
N ASP A 58 -22.85 7.10 -11.25
CA ASP A 58 -24.21 7.46 -11.53
C ASP A 58 -24.28 8.68 -12.44
N GLY A 59 -25.16 8.61 -13.42
CA GLY A 59 -25.44 9.69 -14.36
C GLY A 59 -26.46 9.26 -15.41
N GLU A 60 -26.92 10.21 -16.20
CA GLU A 60 -27.83 9.99 -17.32
C GLU A 60 -27.03 9.83 -18.61
N ILE A 61 -27.34 8.79 -19.38
CA ILE A 61 -26.79 8.57 -20.72
C ILE A 61 -27.83 9.06 -21.74
N VAL A 62 -27.60 10.26 -22.27
CA VAL A 62 -28.47 10.86 -23.29
C VAL A 62 -28.15 10.27 -24.66
N GLU A 63 -26.87 10.04 -24.94
CA GLU A 63 -26.39 9.44 -26.19
C GLU A 63 -25.23 8.50 -25.90
N ARG A 64 -25.36 7.24 -26.32
CA ARG A 64 -24.35 6.21 -26.11
C ARG A 64 -23.07 6.49 -26.88
N GLY A 65 -21.95 5.98 -26.38
CA GLY A 65 -20.65 6.04 -27.05
C GLY A 65 -19.49 5.89 -26.10
N ILE A 66 -18.29 5.96 -26.64
CA ILE A 66 -17.02 5.82 -25.93
C ILE A 66 -16.04 6.92 -26.35
N MET A 67 -15.20 7.36 -25.45
CA MET A 67 -14.07 8.26 -25.74
C MET A 67 -12.97 8.12 -24.70
N ALA A 68 -11.74 8.43 -25.10
CA ALA A 68 -10.60 8.51 -24.20
C ALA A 68 -10.13 9.97 -24.06
N ILE A 69 -10.04 10.46 -22.84
CA ILE A 69 -9.69 11.83 -22.50
C ILE A 69 -8.42 11.88 -21.65
N ASN A 70 -7.51 12.82 -21.91
CA ASN A 70 -6.28 12.95 -21.14
C ASN A 70 -6.58 13.13 -19.63
N ALA A 71 -6.11 12.18 -18.81
CA ALA A 71 -6.46 12.07 -17.41
C ALA A 71 -6.05 13.29 -16.58
N ARG A 72 -4.87 13.85 -16.85
CA ARG A 72 -4.34 15.00 -16.10
C ARG A 72 -5.21 16.23 -16.31
N ILE A 73 -5.51 16.57 -17.55
CA ILE A 73 -6.32 17.75 -17.90
C ILE A 73 -7.74 17.55 -17.39
N PHE A 74 -8.30 16.35 -17.61
CA PHE A 74 -9.66 16.02 -17.18
C PHE A 74 -9.84 16.12 -15.66
N SER A 75 -8.92 15.52 -14.89
CA SER A 75 -8.93 15.60 -13.42
C SER A 75 -8.84 17.04 -12.90
N GLU A 76 -7.98 17.88 -13.51
CA GLU A 76 -7.85 19.28 -13.14
C GLU A 76 -9.12 20.09 -13.43
N ILE A 77 -9.78 19.83 -14.55
CA ILE A 77 -11.05 20.50 -14.91
C ILE A 77 -12.12 20.08 -13.92
N VAL A 78 -12.36 18.78 -13.75
CA VAL A 78 -13.41 18.26 -12.84
C VAL A 78 -13.22 18.80 -11.41
N ARG A 79 -11.97 18.84 -10.94
CA ARG A 79 -11.66 19.38 -9.60
C ARG A 79 -12.06 20.84 -9.43
N LYS A 80 -11.87 21.68 -10.48
CA LYS A 80 -12.09 23.13 -10.43
C LYS A 80 -13.49 23.58 -10.83
N LEU A 81 -14.33 22.68 -11.39
CA LEU A 81 -15.70 22.99 -11.70
C LEU A 81 -16.52 23.29 -10.44
N PRO A 82 -17.58 24.12 -10.51
CA PRO A 82 -18.54 24.28 -9.42
C PRO A 82 -19.25 22.97 -9.08
N ASP A 83 -19.82 22.88 -7.88
CA ASP A 83 -20.57 21.71 -7.43
C ASP A 83 -21.98 21.71 -8.03
N SER A 84 -22.08 21.27 -9.27
CA SER A 84 -23.28 21.28 -10.09
C SER A 84 -23.27 20.10 -11.07
N GLU A 85 -24.29 20.00 -11.91
CA GLU A 85 -24.34 19.01 -12.99
C GLU A 85 -23.30 19.33 -14.09
N ILE A 86 -22.65 18.27 -14.57
CA ILE A 86 -21.67 18.33 -15.64
C ILE A 86 -22.24 17.56 -16.84
N VAL A 87 -22.24 18.24 -17.99
CA VAL A 87 -22.57 17.64 -19.29
C VAL A 87 -21.27 17.40 -20.04
N ILE A 88 -21.08 16.17 -20.50
CA ILE A 88 -19.93 15.79 -21.36
C ILE A 88 -20.50 15.27 -22.67
N GLU A 89 -20.07 15.88 -23.77
CA GLU A 89 -20.62 15.61 -25.12
C GLU A 89 -19.47 15.55 -26.13
N THR A 90 -19.39 14.47 -26.93
CA THR A 90 -18.42 14.39 -28.03
C THR A 90 -18.84 15.31 -29.19
N GLN A 91 -17.88 16.02 -29.76
CA GLN A 91 -18.06 16.89 -30.94
C GLN A 91 -17.19 16.34 -32.07
N GLY A 92 -17.79 15.50 -32.92
CA GLY A 92 -17.04 14.73 -33.90
C GLY A 92 -16.15 13.66 -33.27
N GLU A 93 -15.07 13.27 -33.92
CA GLU A 93 -14.21 12.15 -33.51
C GLU A 93 -13.08 12.54 -32.54
N ALA A 94 -12.68 13.84 -32.53
CA ALA A 94 -11.45 14.27 -31.86
C ALA A 94 -11.65 15.34 -30.78
N GLN A 95 -12.89 15.73 -30.49
CA GLN A 95 -13.17 16.76 -29.47
C GLN A 95 -14.33 16.37 -28.56
N ALA A 96 -14.26 16.82 -27.33
CA ALA A 96 -15.35 16.77 -26.36
C ALA A 96 -15.60 18.14 -25.75
N LEU A 97 -16.86 18.43 -25.50
CA LEU A 97 -17.34 19.61 -24.80
C LEU A 97 -17.75 19.22 -23.39
N ILE A 98 -17.13 19.82 -22.38
CA ILE A 98 -17.49 19.70 -20.97
C ILE A 98 -18.17 21.01 -20.55
N LYS A 99 -19.40 20.93 -20.10
CA LYS A 99 -20.18 22.08 -19.61
C LYS A 99 -20.54 21.89 -18.15
N CYS A 100 -20.40 22.95 -17.36
CA CYS A 100 -20.92 23.03 -16.02
C CYS A 100 -21.32 24.48 -15.76
N GLU A 101 -22.59 24.75 -15.54
CA GLU A 101 -23.16 26.10 -15.44
C GLU A 101 -22.71 27.01 -16.61
N LYS A 102 -21.90 28.04 -16.32
CA LYS A 102 -21.38 28.99 -17.33
C LYS A 102 -20.04 28.56 -17.92
N ALA A 103 -19.36 27.58 -17.29
CA ALA A 103 -18.07 27.09 -17.75
C ALA A 103 -18.23 26.12 -18.94
N LYS A 104 -17.40 26.30 -19.95
CA LYS A 104 -17.36 25.45 -21.14
C LYS A 104 -15.91 25.18 -21.52
N PHE A 105 -15.55 23.91 -21.66
CA PHE A 105 -14.23 23.45 -22.10
C PHE A 105 -14.38 22.61 -23.35
N ASN A 106 -13.70 22.98 -24.41
CA ASN A 106 -13.51 22.14 -25.58
C ASN A 106 -12.13 21.49 -25.48
N ILE A 107 -12.09 20.17 -25.45
CA ILE A 107 -10.87 19.39 -25.18
C ILE A 107 -10.69 18.37 -26.29
N ALA A 108 -9.43 18.17 -26.72
CA ALA A 108 -9.09 17.07 -27.61
C ALA A 108 -9.27 15.73 -26.88
N VAL A 109 -9.85 14.77 -27.57
CA VAL A 109 -10.05 13.38 -27.11
C VAL A 109 -9.53 12.42 -28.17
N GLN A 110 -9.34 11.16 -27.76
CA GLN A 110 -8.96 10.06 -28.66
C GLN A 110 -10.16 9.09 -28.79
N PRO A 111 -10.25 8.35 -29.92
CA PRO A 111 -11.24 7.30 -30.08
C PRO A 111 -11.13 6.27 -28.96
N GLY A 112 -12.26 5.91 -28.36
CA GLY A 112 -12.29 4.97 -27.23
C GLY A 112 -11.99 3.52 -27.61
N ASP A 113 -12.18 3.15 -28.86
CA ASP A 113 -11.92 1.82 -29.42
C ASP A 113 -10.41 1.50 -29.53
N GLU A 114 -9.55 2.51 -29.49
CA GLU A 114 -8.10 2.33 -29.39
C GLU A 114 -7.61 2.00 -27.96
N PHE A 115 -8.48 2.15 -26.95
CA PHE A 115 -8.12 1.90 -25.56
C PHE A 115 -8.11 0.41 -25.24
N SER A 116 -7.05 -0.06 -24.56
CA SER A 116 -6.93 -1.45 -24.12
C SER A 116 -7.82 -1.69 -22.90
N TYR A 117 -8.86 -2.51 -23.06
CA TYR A 117 -9.73 -2.93 -21.97
C TYR A 117 -8.97 -3.78 -20.95
N LEU A 118 -9.49 -3.81 -19.72
CA LEU A 118 -8.98 -4.71 -18.70
C LEU A 118 -9.17 -6.16 -19.13
N PRO A 119 -8.25 -7.08 -18.80
CA PRO A 119 -8.44 -8.49 -19.10
C PRO A 119 -9.69 -9.01 -18.41
N ALA A 120 -10.48 -9.79 -19.13
CA ALA A 120 -11.59 -10.54 -18.55
C ALA A 120 -11.01 -11.62 -17.63
N VAL A 121 -11.37 -11.59 -16.37
CA VAL A 121 -10.91 -12.54 -15.36
C VAL A 121 -12.08 -13.41 -14.94
N GLU A 122 -11.91 -14.74 -15.04
CA GLU A 122 -12.88 -15.71 -14.47
C GLU A 122 -12.79 -15.62 -12.94
N LYS A 123 -13.97 -15.56 -12.28
CA LYS A 123 -14.12 -15.25 -10.86
C LYS A 123 -14.49 -16.47 -10.02
N ASP A 124 -14.00 -17.65 -10.41
CA ASP A 124 -14.43 -18.91 -9.79
C ASP A 124 -13.80 -19.17 -8.39
N ASP A 125 -12.75 -18.42 -8.03
CA ASP A 125 -11.99 -18.63 -6.81
C ASP A 125 -11.61 -17.27 -6.20
N PHE A 126 -12.32 -16.86 -5.16
CA PHE A 126 -12.12 -15.59 -4.49
C PHE A 126 -12.18 -15.74 -2.96
N ILE A 127 -11.53 -14.84 -2.26
CA ILE A 127 -11.65 -14.64 -0.81
C ILE A 127 -12.33 -13.30 -0.55
N THR A 128 -13.04 -13.20 0.59
CA THR A 128 -13.70 -11.97 1.00
C THR A 128 -13.08 -11.45 2.29
N VAL A 129 -12.68 -10.18 2.29
CA VAL A 129 -12.18 -9.45 3.47
C VAL A 129 -12.87 -8.10 3.58
N SER A 130 -13.04 -7.55 4.80
CA SER A 130 -13.57 -6.20 4.91
C SER A 130 -12.57 -5.16 4.40
N GLU A 131 -13.07 -4.02 3.89
CA GLU A 131 -12.23 -2.90 3.46
C GLU A 131 -11.29 -2.44 4.58
N PHE A 132 -11.80 -2.37 5.83
CA PHE A 132 -11.02 -2.03 7.00
C PHE A 132 -9.85 -3.00 7.19
N THR A 133 -10.14 -4.32 7.19
CA THR A 133 -9.11 -5.35 7.39
C THR A 133 -8.05 -5.32 6.31
N LEU A 134 -8.43 -5.21 5.04
CA LEU A 134 -7.47 -5.12 3.93
C LEU A 134 -6.59 -3.87 4.05
N LYS A 135 -7.17 -2.72 4.39
CA LYS A 135 -6.44 -1.47 4.57
C LYS A 135 -5.43 -1.55 5.71
N GLU A 136 -5.81 -2.17 6.84
CA GLU A 136 -4.93 -2.38 7.97
C GLU A 136 -3.80 -3.36 7.65
N VAL A 137 -4.09 -4.47 6.98
CA VAL A 137 -3.05 -5.41 6.53
C VAL A 137 -2.02 -4.71 5.66
N ILE A 138 -2.47 -3.95 4.64
CA ILE A 138 -1.56 -3.17 3.79
C ILE A 138 -0.77 -2.14 4.61
N ARG A 139 -1.42 -1.36 5.49
CA ARG A 139 -0.75 -0.37 6.34
C ARG A 139 0.37 -0.99 7.18
N GLN A 140 0.13 -2.19 7.70
CA GLN A 140 1.03 -2.88 8.62
C GLN A 140 2.16 -3.65 7.93
N THR A 141 2.15 -3.76 6.61
CA THR A 141 3.17 -4.55 5.88
C THR A 141 3.88 -3.76 4.79
N ILE A 142 3.20 -2.90 4.04
CA ILE A 142 3.68 -2.27 2.81
C ILE A 142 4.99 -1.48 2.95
N PHE A 143 5.30 -0.95 4.13
CA PHE A 143 6.50 -0.15 4.38
C PHE A 143 7.81 -0.96 4.33
N SER A 144 7.72 -2.28 4.35
CA SER A 144 8.89 -3.18 4.31
C SER A 144 9.22 -3.72 2.92
N ILE A 145 8.49 -3.33 1.86
CA ILE A 145 8.89 -3.67 0.49
C ILE A 145 10.15 -2.90 0.06
N ALA A 146 10.88 -3.45 -0.90
CA ALA A 146 12.05 -2.78 -1.48
C ALA A 146 11.65 -1.64 -2.43
N ASP A 147 12.36 -0.52 -2.36
CA ASP A 147 12.15 0.63 -3.25
C ASP A 147 12.78 0.42 -4.65
N SER A 148 13.65 -0.57 -4.82
CA SER A 148 14.41 -0.78 -6.05
C SER A 148 14.07 -2.10 -6.73
N ASP A 149 14.07 -2.11 -8.07
CA ASP A 149 13.82 -3.27 -8.91
C ASP A 149 14.96 -4.31 -8.96
N THR A 150 15.99 -4.17 -8.12
CA THR A 150 17.15 -5.11 -8.10
C THR A 150 16.69 -6.55 -7.86
N ASN A 151 15.67 -6.72 -7.04
CA ASN A 151 14.95 -7.99 -6.90
C ASN A 151 13.44 -7.72 -6.96
N LYS A 152 12.85 -8.03 -8.11
CA LYS A 152 11.45 -7.74 -8.39
C LYS A 152 10.48 -8.34 -7.35
N MET A 153 10.80 -9.50 -6.77
CA MET A 153 9.95 -10.14 -5.77
C MET A 153 9.85 -9.33 -4.47
N MET A 154 10.91 -8.58 -4.11
CA MET A 154 10.91 -7.72 -2.92
C MET A 154 10.10 -6.42 -3.11
N THR A 155 9.73 -6.07 -4.35
CA THR A 155 8.88 -4.90 -4.63
C THR A 155 7.39 -5.19 -4.45
N GLY A 156 7.05 -6.44 -4.11
CA GLY A 156 5.69 -6.90 -3.84
C GLY A 156 5.56 -7.58 -2.48
N GLU A 157 4.33 -7.87 -2.12
CA GLU A 157 3.98 -8.62 -0.92
C GLU A 157 3.52 -10.03 -1.27
N LEU A 158 3.95 -11.01 -0.50
CA LEU A 158 3.42 -12.37 -0.56
C LEU A 158 2.05 -12.40 0.12
N PHE A 159 1.03 -12.83 -0.62
CA PHE A 159 -0.26 -13.25 -0.07
C PHE A 159 -0.25 -14.78 -0.02
N GLU A 160 -0.28 -15.35 1.17
CA GLU A 160 -0.31 -16.78 1.42
C GLU A 160 -1.60 -17.13 2.16
N ILE A 161 -2.43 -17.95 1.51
CA ILE A 161 -3.70 -18.42 2.06
C ILE A 161 -3.52 -19.89 2.39
N GLU A 162 -3.86 -20.25 3.60
CA GLU A 162 -3.92 -21.63 4.07
C GLU A 162 -5.11 -21.79 5.01
N ASP A 163 -6.08 -22.62 4.61
CA ASP A 163 -7.35 -22.78 5.28
C ASP A 163 -8.08 -21.42 5.46
N ASN A 164 -8.35 -20.99 6.69
CA ASN A 164 -8.99 -19.71 7.00
C ASN A 164 -7.99 -18.59 7.38
N ILE A 165 -6.71 -18.76 7.08
CA ILE A 165 -5.68 -17.76 7.40
C ILE A 165 -5.15 -17.11 6.13
N LEU A 166 -5.20 -15.80 6.07
CA LEU A 166 -4.41 -15.01 5.14
C LEU A 166 -3.19 -14.46 5.85
N LYS A 167 -2.01 -14.84 5.38
CA LYS A 167 -0.70 -14.33 5.82
C LYS A 167 -0.14 -13.42 4.73
N VAL A 168 0.15 -12.18 5.08
CA VAL A 168 0.77 -11.20 4.18
C VAL A 168 2.18 -10.91 4.65
N VAL A 169 3.13 -10.93 3.73
CA VAL A 169 4.57 -10.77 4.02
C VAL A 169 5.20 -9.79 3.06
N SER A 170 6.00 -8.88 3.60
CA SER A 170 6.88 -7.99 2.86
C SER A 170 8.30 -8.01 3.41
N LEU A 171 9.29 -7.75 2.56
CA LEU A 171 10.70 -7.66 2.97
C LEU A 171 11.54 -6.84 1.99
N ASP A 172 12.64 -6.26 2.48
CA ASP A 172 13.61 -5.48 1.67
C ASP A 172 15.08 -5.95 1.82
N GLY A 173 15.29 -7.10 2.48
CA GLY A 173 16.61 -7.64 2.79
C GLY A 173 17.21 -7.14 4.10
N HIS A 174 16.59 -6.17 4.78
CA HIS A 174 17.01 -5.65 6.09
C HIS A 174 15.93 -5.82 7.16
N ARG A 175 14.70 -6.00 6.76
CA ARG A 175 13.53 -6.17 7.62
C ARG A 175 12.49 -7.04 6.95
N ILE A 176 11.63 -7.63 7.75
CA ILE A 176 10.46 -8.41 7.32
C ILE A 176 9.27 -7.95 8.14
N SER A 177 8.14 -7.73 7.47
CA SER A 177 6.86 -7.49 8.11
C SER A 177 5.89 -8.60 7.74
N ILE A 178 5.22 -9.16 8.73
CA ILE A 178 4.24 -10.23 8.59
C ILE A 178 2.96 -9.81 9.30
N ARG A 179 1.83 -9.96 8.62
CA ARG A 179 0.50 -9.86 9.22
C ARG A 179 -0.29 -11.11 8.92
N LYS A 180 -0.95 -11.68 9.94
CA LYS A 180 -1.89 -12.79 9.81
C LYS A 180 -3.27 -12.31 10.20
N ILE A 181 -4.26 -12.68 9.42
CA ILE A 181 -5.67 -12.43 9.69
C ILE A 181 -6.47 -13.71 9.49
N GLU A 182 -7.55 -13.85 10.23
CA GLU A 182 -8.54 -14.90 10.04
C GLU A 182 -9.57 -14.44 9.00
N LEU A 183 -9.81 -15.30 8.02
CA LEU A 183 -10.87 -15.17 7.04
C LEU A 183 -12.18 -15.78 7.56
N LYS A 184 -13.31 -15.34 7.02
CA LYS A 184 -14.64 -15.85 7.42
C LYS A 184 -14.82 -17.33 7.08
N ASP A 185 -14.24 -17.77 5.96
CA ASP A 185 -14.38 -19.12 5.41
C ASP A 185 -13.00 -19.76 5.17
N SER A 186 -13.00 -21.08 4.95
CA SER A 186 -11.79 -21.84 4.59
C SER A 186 -11.64 -21.88 3.07
N TYR A 187 -10.41 -21.71 2.60
CA TYR A 187 -10.07 -21.63 1.17
C TYR A 187 -8.95 -22.59 0.80
N ALA A 188 -8.88 -22.94 -0.48
CA ALA A 188 -7.77 -23.74 -0.99
C ALA A 188 -6.43 -23.00 -0.84
N PRO A 189 -5.33 -23.72 -0.52
CA PRO A 189 -4.02 -23.10 -0.37
C PRO A 189 -3.59 -22.33 -1.62
N LYS A 190 -3.13 -21.10 -1.42
CA LYS A 190 -2.71 -20.21 -2.50
C LYS A 190 -1.54 -19.33 -2.08
N LYS A 191 -0.59 -19.12 -3.00
CA LYS A 191 0.55 -18.22 -2.82
C LYS A 191 0.72 -17.36 -4.06
N VAL A 192 0.65 -16.05 -3.89
CA VAL A 192 0.85 -15.07 -4.96
C VAL A 192 1.68 -13.89 -4.47
N ILE A 193 2.41 -13.25 -5.38
CA ILE A 193 3.16 -12.03 -5.07
C ILE A 193 2.44 -10.85 -5.73
N VAL A 194 1.86 -10.00 -4.90
CA VAL A 194 1.10 -8.83 -5.32
C VAL A 194 2.02 -7.62 -5.38
N PRO A 195 2.07 -6.87 -6.50
CA PRO A 195 2.90 -5.67 -6.58
C PRO A 195 2.55 -4.66 -5.50
N GLY A 196 3.56 -4.14 -4.80
CA GLY A 196 3.37 -3.14 -3.75
C GLY A 196 2.72 -1.85 -4.24
N LYS A 197 3.03 -1.44 -5.48
CA LYS A 197 2.33 -0.31 -6.14
C LYS A 197 0.81 -0.50 -6.17
N THR A 198 0.35 -1.71 -6.54
CA THR A 198 -1.08 -2.03 -6.57
C THR A 198 -1.71 -1.88 -5.19
N LEU A 199 -1.09 -2.45 -4.16
CA LEU A 199 -1.60 -2.38 -2.79
C LEU A 199 -1.62 -0.95 -2.25
N GLN A 200 -0.58 -0.15 -2.56
CA GLN A 200 -0.53 1.27 -2.21
C GLN A 200 -1.65 2.08 -2.86
N GLU A 201 -1.99 1.80 -4.13
CA GLU A 201 -3.11 2.50 -4.78
C GLU A 201 -4.47 2.01 -4.27
N ILE A 202 -4.64 0.69 -4.02
CA ILE A 202 -5.86 0.14 -3.40
C ILE A 202 -6.12 0.80 -2.04
N SER A 203 -5.11 0.89 -1.18
CA SER A 203 -5.26 1.49 0.17
C SER A 203 -5.73 2.95 0.15
N LYS A 204 -5.55 3.66 -0.97
CA LYS A 204 -5.99 5.06 -1.17
C LYS A 204 -7.41 5.18 -1.69
N ILE A 205 -7.96 4.14 -2.31
CA ILE A 205 -9.27 4.18 -2.97
C ILE A 205 -10.36 3.42 -2.21
N ILE A 206 -10.02 2.41 -1.40
CA ILE A 206 -10.98 1.76 -0.50
C ILE A 206 -11.37 2.70 0.65
N GLY A 207 -12.63 2.69 1.03
CA GLY A 207 -13.16 3.54 2.12
C GLY A 207 -12.56 3.19 3.47
N GLY A 208 -12.43 1.90 3.76
CA GLY A 208 -11.94 1.37 5.04
C GLY A 208 -13.08 1.15 6.03
N GLU A 209 -14.29 0.91 5.56
CA GLU A 209 -15.44 0.58 6.40
C GLU A 209 -15.40 -0.90 6.80
N ALA A 210 -15.76 -1.20 8.05
CA ALA A 210 -15.73 -2.57 8.56
C ALA A 210 -16.82 -3.46 7.98
N GLU A 211 -17.95 -2.86 7.59
CA GLU A 211 -19.13 -3.55 7.02
C GLU A 211 -19.07 -3.68 5.49
N ALA A 212 -18.13 -3.00 4.83
CA ALA A 212 -17.93 -3.09 3.39
C ALA A 212 -16.89 -4.19 3.09
N ASP A 213 -17.25 -5.08 2.18
CA ASP A 213 -16.40 -6.20 1.80
C ASP A 213 -15.62 -5.90 0.50
N VAL A 214 -14.45 -6.51 0.38
CA VAL A 214 -13.61 -6.59 -0.83
C VAL A 214 -13.50 -8.05 -1.21
N ASP A 215 -13.94 -8.39 -2.41
CA ASP A 215 -13.73 -9.70 -3.00
C ASP A 215 -12.40 -9.71 -3.75
N ILE A 216 -11.54 -10.67 -3.43
CA ILE A 216 -10.20 -10.81 -4.02
C ILE A 216 -10.14 -12.12 -4.79
N SER A 217 -10.12 -12.02 -6.12
CA SER A 217 -10.01 -13.16 -7.02
C SER A 217 -8.59 -13.36 -7.53
N PHE A 218 -8.22 -14.61 -7.77
CA PHE A 218 -6.89 -14.98 -8.18
C PHE A 218 -6.92 -15.77 -9.49
N THR A 219 -6.07 -15.42 -10.43
CA THR A 219 -5.78 -16.21 -11.61
C THR A 219 -4.31 -16.59 -11.65
N LYS A 220 -3.88 -17.27 -12.71
CA LYS A 220 -2.48 -17.61 -12.88
C LYS A 220 -1.55 -16.38 -12.89
N ASN A 221 -2.00 -15.27 -13.50
CA ASN A 221 -1.14 -14.12 -13.77
C ASN A 221 -1.69 -12.80 -13.20
N HIS A 222 -2.92 -12.79 -12.67
CA HIS A 222 -3.57 -11.58 -12.18
C HIS A 222 -4.22 -11.80 -10.83
N ILE A 223 -4.32 -10.74 -10.07
CA ILE A 223 -5.18 -10.58 -8.90
C ILE A 223 -6.22 -9.50 -9.22
N VAL A 224 -7.45 -9.72 -8.77
CA VAL A 224 -8.56 -8.78 -8.96
C VAL A 224 -9.15 -8.45 -7.61
N PHE A 225 -9.35 -7.17 -7.35
CA PHE A 225 -10.04 -6.67 -6.17
C PHE A 225 -11.35 -6.02 -6.62
N GLU A 226 -12.46 -6.42 -6.02
CA GLU A 226 -13.78 -5.87 -6.31
C GLU A 226 -14.41 -5.33 -5.03
N PHE A 227 -14.81 -4.08 -5.07
CA PHE A 227 -15.45 -3.40 -3.96
C PHE A 227 -16.32 -2.25 -4.48
N ASP A 228 -17.45 -2.01 -3.83
CA ASP A 228 -18.45 -1.03 -4.28
C ASP A 228 -18.76 -1.25 -5.78
N ARG A 229 -18.44 -0.30 -6.62
CA ARG A 229 -18.60 -0.33 -8.09
C ARG A 229 -17.26 -0.34 -8.81
N THR A 230 -16.20 -0.71 -8.12
CA THR A 230 -14.82 -0.62 -8.60
C THR A 230 -14.21 -2.01 -8.77
N VAL A 231 -13.53 -2.19 -9.88
CA VAL A 231 -12.73 -3.38 -10.18
C VAL A 231 -11.29 -2.94 -10.39
N VAL A 232 -10.38 -3.54 -9.64
CA VAL A 232 -8.93 -3.33 -9.78
C VAL A 232 -8.31 -4.64 -10.25
N VAL A 233 -7.67 -4.62 -11.40
CA VAL A 233 -6.95 -5.77 -11.96
C VAL A 233 -5.47 -5.48 -11.94
N SER A 234 -4.68 -6.35 -11.33
CA SER A 234 -3.23 -6.21 -11.29
C SER A 234 -2.52 -7.47 -11.75
N ARG A 235 -1.47 -7.30 -12.52
CA ARG A 235 -0.59 -8.40 -12.88
C ARG A 235 0.23 -8.83 -11.67
N LEU A 236 0.32 -10.14 -11.41
CA LEU A 236 1.13 -10.71 -10.34
C LEU A 236 2.62 -10.68 -10.70
N ILE A 237 3.47 -10.61 -9.70
CA ILE A 237 4.92 -10.79 -9.86
C ILE A 237 5.20 -12.29 -9.96
N GLU A 238 5.80 -12.72 -11.05
CA GLU A 238 6.17 -14.12 -11.27
C GLU A 238 7.42 -14.50 -10.48
N GLY A 239 7.43 -15.68 -9.85
CA GLY A 239 8.57 -16.25 -9.13
C GLY A 239 8.19 -16.90 -7.82
N GLU A 240 9.18 -17.47 -7.13
CA GLU A 240 9.04 -17.99 -5.77
C GLU A 240 9.47 -16.91 -4.77
N TYR A 241 8.63 -16.64 -3.79
CA TYR A 241 8.97 -15.73 -2.70
C TYR A 241 9.99 -16.36 -1.75
N PHE A 242 10.67 -15.56 -0.97
CA PHE A 242 11.70 -16.00 -0.04
C PHE A 242 11.15 -16.95 1.03
N ARG A 243 11.91 -17.96 1.41
CA ARG A 243 11.58 -18.88 2.51
C ARG A 243 11.90 -18.22 3.86
N ILE A 244 10.96 -17.47 4.38
CA ILE A 244 11.14 -16.72 5.62
C ILE A 244 11.01 -17.57 6.88
N ASP A 245 10.39 -18.75 6.82
CA ASP A 245 10.13 -19.59 7.99
C ASP A 245 11.40 -19.96 8.75
N GLN A 246 12.52 -20.11 8.05
CA GLN A 246 13.84 -20.38 8.64
C GLN A 246 14.43 -19.17 9.39
N MET A 247 13.91 -17.97 9.15
CA MET A 247 14.35 -16.72 9.79
C MET A 247 13.53 -16.40 11.04
N LEU A 248 12.37 -17.06 11.20
CA LEU A 248 11.44 -16.84 12.32
C LEU A 248 11.83 -17.75 13.48
N SER A 249 12.61 -17.23 14.43
CA SER A 249 12.90 -17.90 15.69
C SER A 249 11.94 -17.45 16.79
N SER A 250 11.53 -18.39 17.63
CA SER A 250 10.82 -18.07 18.88
C SER A 250 11.76 -17.87 20.08
N ASP A 251 13.04 -18.24 19.93
CA ASP A 251 14.01 -18.17 21.01
C ASP A 251 14.49 -16.74 21.21
N TYR A 252 14.71 -16.36 22.46
CA TYR A 252 15.28 -15.07 22.84
C TYR A 252 16.10 -15.23 24.14
N GLU A 253 17.12 -14.40 24.29
CA GLU A 253 17.92 -14.28 25.51
C GLU A 253 17.58 -13.02 26.31
N THR A 254 16.97 -12.03 25.65
CA THR A 254 16.55 -10.77 26.26
C THR A 254 15.18 -10.38 25.73
N LYS A 255 14.26 -10.05 26.60
CA LYS A 255 12.96 -9.48 26.29
C LYS A 255 12.85 -8.13 27.00
N ALA A 256 12.36 -7.12 26.31
CA ALA A 256 12.04 -5.83 26.91
C ALA A 256 10.61 -5.42 26.54
N ARG A 257 9.79 -5.14 27.55
CA ARG A 257 8.46 -4.52 27.38
C ARG A 257 8.56 -3.04 27.68
N ILE A 258 8.08 -2.22 26.75
CA ILE A 258 8.25 -0.79 26.80
C ILE A 258 7.02 -0.06 26.25
N ASN A 259 6.75 1.15 26.77
CA ASN A 259 5.72 2.01 26.21
C ASN A 259 6.08 2.40 24.77
N LYS A 260 5.21 2.04 23.82
CA LYS A 260 5.42 2.27 22.39
C LYS A 260 5.61 3.75 22.04
N LYS A 261 4.80 4.63 22.66
CA LYS A 261 4.85 6.06 22.35
C LYS A 261 6.16 6.68 22.83
N GLU A 262 6.62 6.37 24.03
CA GLU A 262 7.90 6.86 24.58
C GLU A 262 9.06 6.38 23.70
N LEU A 263 9.07 5.11 23.31
CA LEU A 263 10.07 4.53 22.42
C LEU A 263 10.08 5.22 21.06
N LEU A 264 8.91 5.39 20.43
CA LEU A 264 8.80 6.04 19.12
C LEU A 264 9.27 7.50 19.19
N ASP A 265 8.83 8.26 20.20
CA ASP A 265 9.18 9.67 20.37
C ASP A 265 10.69 9.84 20.62
N CYS A 266 11.34 8.95 21.38
CA CYS A 266 12.78 8.93 21.60
C CYS A 266 13.55 8.68 20.29
N ILE A 267 13.19 7.64 19.54
CA ILE A 267 13.85 7.32 18.28
C ILE A 267 13.63 8.44 17.25
N ASP A 268 12.45 9.05 17.21
CA ASP A 268 12.15 10.17 16.31
C ASP A 268 13.03 11.40 16.64
N ARG A 269 13.23 11.72 17.93
CA ARG A 269 14.20 12.76 18.36
C ARG A 269 15.63 12.45 17.93
N ALA A 270 16.04 11.18 18.02
CA ALA A 270 17.37 10.77 17.59
C ALA A 270 17.61 11.02 16.09
N THR A 271 16.57 10.90 15.26
CA THR A 271 16.69 11.12 13.80
C THR A 271 17.02 12.56 13.43
N LEU A 272 16.77 13.55 14.30
CA LEU A 272 17.13 14.96 14.09
C LEU A 272 18.64 15.17 13.89
N LEU A 273 19.45 14.25 14.39
CA LEU A 273 20.92 14.29 14.27
C LEU A 273 21.44 13.50 13.05
N ILE A 274 20.56 12.94 12.23
CA ILE A 274 20.90 12.18 11.02
C ILE A 274 20.61 13.05 9.80
N LYS A 275 21.59 13.28 8.94
CA LYS A 275 21.35 13.93 7.65
C LYS A 275 20.68 12.95 6.71
N GLU A 276 19.86 13.50 5.81
CA GLU A 276 19.25 12.72 4.74
C GLU A 276 20.31 11.97 3.92
N GLY A 277 20.14 10.65 3.78
CA GLY A 277 21.11 9.76 3.12
C GLY A 277 22.19 9.16 4.04
N ASP A 278 22.36 9.66 5.27
CA ASP A 278 23.30 9.06 6.24
C ASP A 278 22.72 7.77 6.85
N LYS A 279 23.51 6.70 6.83
CA LYS A 279 23.15 5.41 7.46
C LYS A 279 23.71 5.31 8.90
N LYS A 280 23.42 6.30 9.74
CA LYS A 280 23.86 6.28 11.15
C LYS A 280 22.93 5.41 11.98
N PRO A 281 23.46 4.38 12.69
CA PRO A 281 22.66 3.58 13.59
C PRO A 281 22.32 4.35 14.87
N ILE A 282 21.16 4.07 15.43
CA ILE A 282 20.87 4.30 16.83
C ILE A 282 21.40 3.10 17.62
N ILE A 283 22.11 3.35 18.71
CA ILE A 283 22.65 2.32 19.57
C ILE A 283 21.75 2.24 20.80
N ILE A 284 21.38 1.02 21.15
CA ILE A 284 20.50 0.70 22.25
C ILE A 284 21.30 -0.13 23.25
N ASP A 285 21.47 0.40 24.46
CA ASP A 285 22.09 -0.30 25.60
C ASP A 285 21.00 -0.69 26.60
N ILE A 286 20.72 -1.99 26.69
CA ILE A 286 19.63 -2.55 27.51
C ILE A 286 20.25 -3.08 28.78
N LYS A 287 19.99 -2.42 29.91
CA LYS A 287 20.48 -2.79 31.24
C LYS A 287 19.38 -2.66 32.28
N ASP A 288 19.41 -3.58 33.25
CA ASP A 288 18.49 -3.56 34.38
C ASP A 288 17.02 -3.30 33.99
N GLU A 289 16.44 -2.16 34.36
CA GLU A 289 15.06 -1.77 34.08
C GLU A 289 14.95 -0.62 33.09
N SER A 290 16.01 -0.36 32.28
CA SER A 290 16.04 0.75 31.33
C SER A 290 16.72 0.40 30.02
N MET A 291 16.40 1.18 29.00
CA MET A 291 17.03 1.18 27.69
C MET A 291 17.61 2.57 27.44
N GLU A 292 18.92 2.65 27.22
CA GLU A 292 19.63 3.87 26.88
C GLU A 292 19.82 3.94 25.35
N PHE A 293 19.38 5.02 24.74
CA PHE A 293 19.41 5.26 23.30
C PHE A 293 20.48 6.30 22.98
N LYS A 294 21.47 5.93 22.17
CA LYS A 294 22.61 6.78 21.81
C LYS A 294 22.71 6.97 20.31
N ILE A 295 22.96 8.20 19.91
CA ILE A 295 23.37 8.52 18.55
C ILE A 295 24.45 9.60 18.56
N LYS A 296 25.42 9.46 17.66
CA LYS A 296 26.50 10.43 17.46
C LYS A 296 26.69 10.68 15.97
N SER A 297 26.68 11.93 15.59
CA SER A 297 26.90 12.40 14.21
C SER A 297 27.86 13.59 14.18
N GLN A 298 28.07 14.13 13.00
CA GLN A 298 28.83 15.39 12.85
C GLN A 298 28.08 16.62 13.38
N ILE A 299 26.76 16.52 13.52
CA ILE A 299 25.87 17.61 13.98
C ILE A 299 25.90 17.67 15.51
N GLY A 300 25.98 16.54 16.19
CA GLY A 300 25.92 16.44 17.64
C GLY A 300 25.71 15.01 18.12
N SER A 301 25.37 14.87 19.39
CA SER A 301 25.04 13.59 20.02
C SER A 301 23.76 13.72 20.84
N MET A 302 23.05 12.63 20.96
CA MET A 302 21.91 12.45 21.86
C MET A 302 22.14 11.21 22.71
N ASP A 303 21.71 11.30 23.94
CA ASP A 303 21.70 10.23 24.92
C ASP A 303 20.38 10.36 25.71
N GLU A 304 19.54 9.34 25.66
CA GLU A 304 18.22 9.36 26.30
C GLU A 304 17.91 7.99 26.87
N GLU A 305 17.44 7.95 28.11
CA GLU A 305 17.07 6.72 28.82
C GLU A 305 15.56 6.61 28.94
N ILE A 306 15.04 5.41 28.69
CA ILE A 306 13.62 5.08 28.83
C ILE A 306 13.49 3.84 29.73
N MET A 307 12.53 3.86 30.64
CA MET A 307 12.23 2.72 31.48
C MET A 307 11.56 1.59 30.72
N CYS A 308 11.96 0.35 31.01
CA CYS A 308 11.35 -0.84 30.43
C CYS A 308 11.31 -1.98 31.44
N LEU A 309 10.47 -2.97 31.20
CA LEU A 309 10.48 -4.24 31.94
C LEU A 309 11.37 -5.22 31.17
N LYS A 310 12.59 -5.44 31.68
CA LYS A 310 13.56 -6.36 31.06
C LYS A 310 13.53 -7.74 31.72
N GLU A 311 13.60 -8.75 30.88
CA GLU A 311 13.88 -10.14 31.25
C GLU A 311 15.13 -10.60 30.49
N GLY A 312 16.04 -11.30 31.16
CA GLY A 312 17.23 -11.88 30.53
C GLY A 312 18.49 -11.02 30.64
N LYS A 313 19.38 -11.14 29.65
CA LYS A 313 20.75 -10.59 29.66
C LYS A 313 20.78 -9.11 29.26
N ASP A 314 21.86 -8.42 29.69
CA ASP A 314 22.17 -7.10 29.17
C ASP A 314 22.60 -7.21 27.70
N LEU A 315 22.28 -6.20 26.91
CA LEU A 315 22.53 -6.21 25.48
C LEU A 315 22.86 -4.82 24.95
N LEU A 316 23.92 -4.72 24.15
CA LEU A 316 24.26 -3.54 23.37
C LEU A 316 24.10 -3.86 21.87
N ILE A 317 23.22 -3.15 21.18
CA ILE A 317 22.86 -3.43 19.79
C ILE A 317 22.56 -2.14 19.03
N GLY A 318 22.77 -2.14 17.71
CA GLY A 318 22.50 -0.98 16.85
C GLY A 318 21.51 -1.28 15.75
N PHE A 319 20.64 -0.32 15.43
CA PHE A 319 19.64 -0.44 14.35
C PHE A 319 19.58 0.80 13.47
N ASN A 320 19.04 0.63 12.26
CA ASN A 320 18.59 1.77 11.49
C ASN A 320 17.32 2.33 12.14
N PRO A 321 17.31 3.59 12.65
CA PRO A 321 16.16 4.15 13.35
C PRO A 321 14.90 4.21 12.50
N LYS A 322 15.02 4.41 11.17
CA LYS A 322 13.88 4.42 10.26
C LYS A 322 13.10 3.10 10.32
N PHE A 323 13.78 1.97 10.37
CA PHE A 323 13.11 0.66 10.39
C PHE A 323 12.33 0.41 11.67
N LEU A 324 12.86 0.90 12.81
CA LEU A 324 12.14 0.86 14.08
C LEU A 324 10.91 1.78 14.05
N ILE A 325 11.07 3.01 13.58
CA ILE A 325 9.98 3.99 13.45
C ILE A 325 8.86 3.45 12.57
N ASP A 326 9.19 2.90 11.41
CA ASP A 326 8.19 2.38 10.46
C ASP A 326 7.36 1.24 11.10
N ALA A 327 8.00 0.32 11.82
CA ALA A 327 7.31 -0.76 12.53
C ALA A 327 6.44 -0.24 13.71
N LEU A 328 7.00 0.65 14.55
CA LEU A 328 6.29 1.18 15.72
C LEU A 328 5.09 2.04 15.36
N ARG A 329 5.13 2.75 14.21
CA ARG A 329 4.01 3.59 13.75
C ARG A 329 2.76 2.82 13.36
N VAL A 330 2.89 1.55 13.01
CA VAL A 330 1.79 0.71 12.55
C VAL A 330 1.26 -0.27 13.60
N ILE A 331 1.90 -0.34 14.76
CA ILE A 331 1.42 -1.09 15.93
C ILE A 331 0.42 -0.22 16.68
N ASP A 332 -0.74 -0.77 17.01
CA ASP A 332 -1.80 -0.04 17.70
C ASP A 332 -1.74 -0.19 19.25
N ASP A 333 -1.01 -1.20 19.75
CA ASP A 333 -0.82 -1.45 21.17
C ASP A 333 -0.11 -0.29 21.90
N GLU A 334 -0.44 -0.05 23.16
CA GLU A 334 0.23 0.96 24.00
C GLU A 334 1.62 0.52 24.45
N GLU A 335 1.81 -0.78 24.64
CA GLU A 335 3.08 -1.41 24.99
C GLU A 335 3.52 -2.36 23.90
N VAL A 336 4.83 -2.49 23.70
CA VAL A 336 5.42 -3.43 22.75
C VAL A 336 6.43 -4.34 23.44
N ASP A 337 6.45 -5.59 23.02
CA ASP A 337 7.44 -6.58 23.41
C ASP A 337 8.54 -6.68 22.34
N LEU A 338 9.78 -6.39 22.76
CA LEU A 338 10.98 -6.46 21.94
C LEU A 338 11.77 -7.72 22.34
N TYR A 339 12.05 -8.60 21.38
CA TYR A 339 12.74 -9.86 21.60
C TYR A 339 14.09 -9.88 20.92
N PHE A 340 15.15 -10.14 21.68
CA PHE A 340 16.51 -10.16 21.20
C PHE A 340 17.18 -11.50 21.55
N MET A 341 17.90 -12.09 20.59
CA MET A 341 18.72 -13.26 20.84
C MET A 341 20.16 -12.86 21.23
N ASN A 342 20.77 -11.97 20.49
CA ASN A 342 22.12 -11.43 20.73
C ASN A 342 22.37 -10.20 19.85
N ALA A 343 23.53 -9.56 19.99
CA ALA A 343 23.90 -8.32 19.28
C ALA A 343 24.02 -8.45 17.74
N LYS A 344 23.99 -9.67 17.19
CA LYS A 344 24.12 -9.95 15.73
C LYS A 344 22.87 -10.57 15.13
N ALA A 345 21.94 -11.01 15.95
CA ALA A 345 20.68 -11.59 15.52
C ALA A 345 19.60 -10.51 15.35
N PRO A 346 18.53 -10.78 14.55
CA PRO A 346 17.44 -9.84 14.38
C PRO A 346 16.74 -9.48 15.69
N LEU A 347 16.21 -8.28 15.78
CA LEU A 347 15.14 -7.89 16.70
C LEU A 347 13.82 -8.42 16.16
N PHE A 348 12.98 -8.98 17.04
CA PHE A 348 11.59 -9.28 16.76
C PHE A 348 10.69 -8.37 17.60
N ILE A 349 9.70 -7.78 16.95
CA ILE A 349 8.57 -7.09 17.59
C ILE A 349 7.32 -7.87 17.23
N LYS A 350 6.62 -8.42 18.20
CA LYS A 350 5.45 -9.27 17.98
C LYS A 350 4.51 -9.23 19.16
N ASP A 351 3.22 -9.42 18.92
CA ASP A 351 2.22 -9.68 19.95
C ASP A 351 2.26 -11.13 20.44
N ALA A 352 1.51 -11.42 21.51
CA ALA A 352 1.45 -12.76 22.10
C ALA A 352 0.85 -13.80 21.14
N GLU A 353 -0.09 -13.40 20.31
CA GLU A 353 -0.80 -14.25 19.34
C GLU A 353 -0.05 -14.38 18.01
N GLN A 354 1.03 -13.61 17.84
CA GLN A 354 1.80 -13.52 16.61
C GLN A 354 0.92 -13.14 15.39
N SER A 355 -0.06 -12.29 15.63
CA SER A 355 -0.90 -11.73 14.58
C SER A 355 -0.09 -10.77 13.69
N TYR A 356 0.91 -10.08 14.25
CA TYR A 356 1.96 -9.37 13.54
C TYR A 356 3.36 -9.78 14.01
N ILE A 357 4.31 -9.77 13.11
CA ILE A 357 5.73 -10.01 13.40
C ILE A 357 6.55 -9.03 12.56
N TYR A 358 7.35 -8.21 13.22
CA TYR A 358 8.37 -7.37 12.58
C TYR A 358 9.74 -7.89 12.95
N LEU A 359 10.53 -8.24 11.94
CA LEU A 359 11.92 -8.65 12.06
C LEU A 359 12.80 -7.54 11.50
N ILE A 360 13.78 -7.05 12.29
CA ILE A 360 14.69 -5.97 11.89
C ILE A 360 16.12 -6.43 12.12
N LEU A 361 16.94 -6.42 11.06
CA LEU A 361 18.35 -6.79 11.18
C LEU A 361 19.15 -5.68 11.86
N PRO A 362 20.07 -6.04 12.79
CA PRO A 362 20.95 -5.07 13.41
C PRO A 362 21.98 -4.54 12.42
N VAL A 363 22.53 -3.37 12.73
CA VAL A 363 23.60 -2.71 11.99
C VAL A 363 24.90 -2.78 12.79
N ASN A 364 25.99 -3.13 12.13
CA ASN A 364 27.30 -3.10 12.77
C ASN A 364 27.71 -1.65 13.11
N PHE A 365 28.23 -1.44 14.30
CA PHE A 365 28.74 -0.16 14.77
C PHE A 365 30.04 -0.34 15.55
N ASN A 366 30.87 0.69 15.61
CA ASN A 366 32.05 0.67 16.45
C ASN A 366 31.67 1.10 17.87
N ALA A 367 31.92 0.25 18.85
CA ALA A 367 31.59 0.48 20.27
C ALA A 367 32.37 1.61 20.92
N ALA A 368 33.33 2.25 20.22
CA ALA A 368 34.06 3.43 20.69
C ALA A 368 33.22 4.69 20.39
N ILE A 369 32.21 4.93 21.22
CA ILE A 369 31.39 6.17 21.19
C ILE A 369 31.64 6.94 22.48
#